data_1f2ecde668c6c1cb0cb2aff91b04ec63
#
_entry.id   1f2ecde668c6c1cb0cb2aff91b04ec63
#
_cell.length_a   1.000
_cell.length_b   1.000
_cell.length_c   1.000
_cell.angle_alpha   90.00
_cell.angle_beta   90.00
_cell.angle_gamma   90.00
#
_symmetry.space_group_name_H-M   'P 1'
#
loop_
_entity.id
_entity.type
_entity.pdbx_description
1 polymer ?
#
loop_
_entity_poly.entity_id
_entity_poly.type
_entity_poly.pdbx_seq_one_letter_code
_entity_poly.pdbx_strand_id
1 'polypeptide(L)'
;MTRTTVLRIVYNIIIFLLLAGGAYLVIDHFVHFGQVEFTDNATVRQHITPVNTRVQGFVKEIRFEEYQPVHKGDTLVIIEDSEFRLRLAQAEADLANARSGSQATSQGMSTTQSTMHVTDAGIEEARVQLENARREDARYAQLLKDEAVTQQQYDNVHTAFLSAQARYEQLSRQLRTLASTRSEQGHRLSQNAAGVKVAQAAVDLARLNLSYTVIVATADGVTGRKDIHVGQLVNPGQTLVEIVDNADLWVVANYRETQLQHIAPGAKVSVAVDALPDVTFEGEVERISDATGNFVKVEQRVPVRIRLLPNALTKKLRAGMNAECEVKF
;
A
#
# COMPACT_ATOMS: atom_id res chain seq x y z
N MET A 1 48.16 56.13 65.35
CA MET A 1 47.10 56.09 64.31
C MET A 1 45.89 56.81 64.85
N THR A 2 45.49 57.87 64.21
CA THR A 2 44.39 58.69 64.69
C THR A 2 43.04 57.99 64.37
N ARG A 3 42.09 58.10 65.30
CA ARG A 3 40.76 57.44 65.25
C ARG A 3 40.00 57.66 63.94
N THR A 4 40.30 58.78 63.24
CA THR A 4 39.75 59.16 61.92
C THR A 4 40.31 58.31 60.74
N THR A 5 41.53 57.86 60.87
CA THR A 5 42.17 56.98 59.80
C THR A 5 41.60 55.59 59.83
N VAL A 6 41.34 55.02 61.00
CA VAL A 6 40.74 53.70 61.18
C VAL A 6 39.28 53.69 60.67
N LEU A 7 38.51 54.75 60.93
CA LEU A 7 37.13 54.88 60.44
C LEU A 7 37.07 54.96 58.91
N ARG A 8 38.01 55.68 58.28
CA ARG A 8 38.09 55.69 56.76
C ARG A 8 38.47 54.41 56.18
N ILE A 9 39.35 53.67 56.79
CA ILE A 9 39.74 52.32 56.33
C ILE A 9 38.55 51.32 56.42
N VAL A 10 37.83 51.30 57.54
CA VAL A 10 36.63 50.47 57.75
C VAL A 10 35.54 50.88 56.76
N TYR A 11 35.29 52.13 56.49
CA TYR A 11 34.30 52.62 55.51
C TYR A 11 34.67 52.15 54.06
N ASN A 12 35.91 52.30 53.68
CA ASN A 12 36.39 51.86 52.37
C ASN A 12 36.29 50.33 52.20
N ILE A 13 36.56 49.55 53.24
CA ILE A 13 36.38 48.06 53.21
C ILE A 13 34.89 47.70 53.05
N ILE A 14 33.98 48.38 53.72
CA ILE A 14 32.53 48.16 53.59
C ILE A 14 32.06 48.47 52.18
N ILE A 15 32.50 49.61 51.60
CA ILE A 15 32.16 49.96 50.20
C ILE A 15 32.71 48.95 49.22
N PHE A 16 33.96 48.50 49.40
CA PHE A 16 34.56 47.47 48.55
C PHE A 16 33.82 46.14 48.62
N LEU A 17 33.38 45.72 49.85
CA LEU A 17 32.56 44.50 50.00
C LEU A 17 31.20 44.63 49.40
N LEU A 18 30.55 45.81 49.46
CA LEU A 18 29.26 46.05 48.78
C LEU A 18 29.41 46.07 47.27
N LEU A 19 30.45 46.69 46.74
CA LEU A 19 30.73 46.66 45.29
C LEU A 19 31.10 45.26 44.79
N ALA A 20 31.92 44.53 45.53
CA ALA A 20 32.26 43.17 45.21
C ALA A 20 31.06 42.22 45.29
N GLY A 21 30.20 42.36 46.31
CA GLY A 21 28.94 41.63 46.44
C GLY A 21 27.94 41.95 45.32
N GLY A 22 27.83 43.27 45.01
CA GLY A 22 26.99 43.69 43.86
C GLY A 22 27.51 43.16 42.51
N ALA A 23 28.82 43.22 42.28
CA ALA A 23 29.45 42.65 41.10
C ALA A 23 29.26 41.12 41.01
N TYR A 24 29.38 40.40 42.14
CA TYR A 24 29.14 38.98 42.19
C TYR A 24 27.68 38.64 41.83
N LEU A 25 26.70 39.34 42.36
CA LEU A 25 25.30 39.12 42.04
C LEU A 25 24.97 39.44 40.57
N VAL A 26 25.60 40.48 40.01
CA VAL A 26 25.45 40.81 38.60
C VAL A 26 26.10 39.73 37.71
N ILE A 27 27.30 39.27 38.08
CA ILE A 27 27.99 38.18 37.38
C ILE A 27 27.18 36.89 37.45
N ASP A 28 26.71 36.50 38.64
CA ASP A 28 25.89 35.30 38.83
C ASP A 28 24.57 35.37 38.08
N HIS A 29 23.96 36.53 37.96
CA HIS A 29 22.68 36.72 37.24
C HIS A 29 22.85 36.84 35.73
N PHE A 30 23.86 37.51 35.23
CA PHE A 30 24.11 37.74 33.81
C PHE A 30 25.09 36.78 33.14
N VAL A 31 25.95 36.12 33.87
CA VAL A 31 26.98 35.24 33.35
C VAL A 31 26.77 33.83 33.88
N HIS A 32 25.97 33.06 33.17
CA HIS A 32 25.86 31.61 33.40
C HIS A 32 27.17 30.96 32.95
N PHE A 33 28.17 30.97 33.79
CA PHE A 33 29.48 30.35 33.50
C PHE A 33 29.35 28.84 33.37
N GLY A 34 29.37 28.34 32.13
CA GLY A 34 29.91 27.01 31.80
C GLY A 34 29.06 25.79 32.11
N GLN A 35 27.73 25.92 32.33
CA GLN A 35 26.85 24.77 32.58
C GLN A 35 25.64 24.67 31.65
N VAL A 36 25.52 25.59 30.70
CA VAL A 36 24.33 25.69 29.81
C VAL A 36 24.76 26.12 28.41
N GLU A 37 24.38 25.36 27.42
CA GLU A 37 24.48 25.78 26.02
C GLU A 37 23.12 26.31 25.55
N PHE A 38 23.11 27.55 25.03
CA PHE A 38 21.92 28.29 24.63
C PHE A 38 21.89 28.50 23.11
N THR A 39 20.67 28.40 22.53
CA THR A 39 20.40 28.88 21.17
C THR A 39 19.00 29.48 21.07
N ASP A 40 18.90 30.60 20.37
CA ASP A 40 17.68 31.28 19.97
C ASP A 40 17.18 30.84 18.57
N ASN A 41 17.97 30.03 17.87
CA ASN A 41 17.65 29.54 16.55
C ASN A 41 17.03 28.14 16.64
N ALA A 42 15.83 28.06 17.19
CA ALA A 42 15.08 26.83 17.28
C ALA A 42 13.64 27.03 16.78
N THR A 43 13.09 25.98 16.17
CA THR A 43 11.72 25.99 15.66
C THR A 43 10.98 24.72 16.02
N VAL A 44 9.71 24.88 16.40
CA VAL A 44 8.79 23.76 16.61
C VAL A 44 8.45 23.13 15.27
N ARG A 45 8.53 21.80 15.18
CA ARG A 45 8.19 21.01 14.00
C ARG A 45 7.15 19.95 14.33
N GLN A 46 6.37 19.56 13.32
CA GLN A 46 5.35 18.53 13.38
C GLN A 46 5.46 17.64 12.14
N HIS A 47 4.90 16.44 12.20
CA HIS A 47 4.71 15.63 11.00
C HIS A 47 3.62 16.25 10.13
N ILE A 48 3.97 16.49 8.87
CA ILE A 48 3.04 16.95 7.84
C ILE A 48 2.90 15.83 6.84
N THR A 49 1.68 15.32 6.68
CA THR A 49 1.36 14.26 5.74
C THR A 49 0.60 14.86 4.56
N PRO A 50 1.22 14.97 3.38
CA PRO A 50 0.53 15.44 2.18
C PRO A 50 -0.46 14.37 1.69
N VAL A 51 -1.69 14.78 1.41
CA VAL A 51 -2.73 13.95 0.79
C VAL A 51 -2.77 14.28 -0.70
N ASN A 52 -2.31 13.34 -1.50
CA ASN A 52 -2.16 13.49 -2.95
C ASN A 52 -3.25 12.72 -3.69
N THR A 53 -3.71 13.25 -4.84
CA THR A 53 -4.54 12.48 -5.76
C THR A 53 -3.72 11.44 -6.53
N ARG A 54 -4.34 10.29 -6.82
CA ARG A 54 -3.77 9.23 -7.65
C ARG A 54 -4.34 9.21 -9.06
N VAL A 55 -5.44 9.92 -9.28
CA VAL A 55 -6.15 9.97 -10.56
C VAL A 55 -6.31 11.41 -11.03
N GLN A 56 -6.41 11.59 -12.34
CA GLN A 56 -6.75 12.88 -12.94
C GLN A 56 -8.26 13.04 -12.99
N GLY A 57 -8.75 14.24 -12.73
CA GLY A 57 -10.16 14.57 -12.85
C GLY A 57 -10.50 15.94 -12.30
N PHE A 58 -11.74 16.35 -12.45
CA PHE A 58 -12.23 17.60 -11.89
C PHE A 58 -12.69 17.39 -10.45
N VAL A 59 -12.39 18.34 -9.57
CA VAL A 59 -12.87 18.32 -8.18
C VAL A 59 -14.37 18.56 -8.20
N LYS A 60 -15.14 17.57 -7.77
CA LYS A 60 -16.59 17.62 -7.67
C LYS A 60 -17.06 18.25 -6.38
N GLU A 61 -16.44 17.88 -5.27
CA GLU A 61 -16.83 18.30 -3.93
C GLU A 61 -15.61 18.32 -3.00
N ILE A 62 -15.56 19.30 -2.10
CA ILE A 62 -14.58 19.40 -1.01
C ILE A 62 -15.35 19.34 0.30
N ARG A 63 -15.00 18.38 1.17
CA ARG A 63 -15.72 18.07 2.42
C ARG A 63 -14.95 18.42 3.67
N PHE A 64 -13.93 19.23 3.57
CA PHE A 64 -13.18 19.73 4.72
C PHE A 64 -13.10 21.26 4.69
N GLU A 65 -12.90 21.83 5.86
CA GLU A 65 -12.56 23.23 6.04
C GLU A 65 -11.09 23.37 6.44
N GLU A 66 -10.53 24.57 6.28
CA GLU A 66 -9.17 24.86 6.72
C GLU A 66 -9.07 24.74 8.25
N TYR A 67 -7.97 24.12 8.70
CA TYR A 67 -7.65 23.95 10.12
C TYR A 67 -8.68 23.14 10.92
N GLN A 68 -9.46 22.30 10.22
CA GLN A 68 -10.44 21.41 10.85
C GLN A 68 -9.76 20.11 11.32
N PRO A 69 -10.10 19.61 12.52
CA PRO A 69 -9.67 18.28 12.94
C PRO A 69 -10.34 17.21 12.08
N VAL A 70 -9.55 16.23 11.64
CA VAL A 70 -10.00 15.10 10.84
C VAL A 70 -9.41 13.80 11.36
N HIS A 71 -10.15 12.70 11.15
CA HIS A 71 -9.71 11.36 11.50
C HIS A 71 -9.32 10.57 10.24
N LYS A 72 -8.41 9.63 10.43
CA LYS A 72 -8.04 8.72 9.36
C LYS A 72 -9.28 8.01 8.77
N GLY A 73 -9.47 8.14 7.46
CA GLY A 73 -10.60 7.58 6.72
C GLY A 73 -11.70 8.60 6.41
N ASP A 74 -11.67 9.80 6.99
CA ASP A 74 -12.63 10.86 6.66
C ASP A 74 -12.49 11.27 5.20
N THR A 75 -13.60 11.41 4.50
CA THR A 75 -13.60 11.86 3.11
C THR A 75 -13.32 13.35 3.02
N LEU A 76 -12.24 13.71 2.33
CA LEU A 76 -11.79 15.09 2.19
C LEU A 76 -12.19 15.70 0.85
N VAL A 77 -11.99 14.98 -0.24
CA VAL A 77 -12.26 15.46 -1.60
C VAL A 77 -12.89 14.36 -2.42
N ILE A 78 -13.85 14.73 -3.26
CA ILE A 78 -14.45 13.84 -4.25
C ILE A 78 -14.12 14.40 -5.64
N ILE A 79 -13.51 13.56 -6.46
CA ILE A 79 -13.23 13.82 -7.88
C ILE A 79 -14.42 13.30 -8.69
N GLU A 80 -14.72 13.94 -9.85
CA GLU A 80 -15.75 13.50 -10.78
C GLU A 80 -15.52 12.04 -11.21
N ASP A 81 -16.47 11.18 -10.91
CA ASP A 81 -16.35 9.72 -11.02
C ASP A 81 -17.05 9.13 -12.25
N SER A 82 -17.74 9.94 -13.04
CA SER A 82 -18.57 9.48 -14.15
C SER A 82 -17.82 8.64 -15.18
N GLU A 83 -16.62 9.07 -15.57
CA GLU A 83 -15.76 8.34 -16.51
C GLU A 83 -15.28 7.01 -15.92
N PHE A 84 -14.89 6.99 -14.64
CA PHE A 84 -14.42 5.80 -13.95
C PHE A 84 -15.54 4.76 -13.79
N ARG A 85 -16.78 5.20 -13.54
CA ARG A 85 -17.95 4.32 -13.49
C ARG A 85 -18.24 3.70 -14.85
N LEU A 86 -18.15 4.46 -15.94
CA LEU A 86 -18.32 3.94 -17.29
C LEU A 86 -17.24 2.91 -17.64
N ARG A 87 -15.98 3.17 -17.29
CA ARG A 87 -14.88 2.20 -17.47
C ARG A 87 -15.11 0.92 -16.66
N LEU A 88 -15.61 1.03 -15.44
CA LEU A 88 -15.96 -0.13 -14.62
C LEU A 88 -17.11 -0.93 -15.29
N ALA A 89 -18.18 -0.28 -15.71
CA ALA A 89 -19.30 -0.93 -16.38
C ALA A 89 -18.87 -1.64 -17.67
N GLN A 90 -17.97 -1.04 -18.46
CA GLN A 90 -17.38 -1.67 -19.64
C GLN A 90 -16.59 -2.94 -19.26
N ALA A 91 -15.72 -2.86 -18.28
CA ALA A 91 -14.93 -4.00 -17.84
C ALA A 91 -15.81 -5.14 -17.27
N GLU A 92 -16.89 -4.81 -16.57
CA GLU A 92 -17.86 -5.79 -16.06
C GLU A 92 -18.62 -6.47 -17.21
N ALA A 93 -18.97 -5.75 -18.27
CA ALA A 93 -19.58 -6.31 -19.47
C ALA A 93 -18.62 -7.26 -20.20
N ASP A 94 -17.34 -6.89 -20.32
CA ASP A 94 -16.31 -7.73 -20.94
C ASP A 94 -16.07 -9.02 -20.12
N LEU A 95 -16.09 -8.93 -18.80
CA LEU A 95 -16.03 -10.11 -17.92
C LEU A 95 -17.25 -11.02 -18.10
N ALA A 96 -18.45 -10.45 -18.21
CA ALA A 96 -19.68 -11.21 -18.45
C ALA A 96 -19.60 -11.97 -19.78
N ASN A 97 -19.10 -11.32 -20.84
CA ASN A 97 -18.88 -11.93 -22.15
C ASN A 97 -17.86 -13.10 -22.06
N ALA A 98 -16.72 -12.89 -21.39
CA ALA A 98 -15.70 -13.91 -21.21
C ALA A 98 -16.25 -15.12 -20.44
N ARG A 99 -17.04 -14.91 -19.39
CA ARG A 99 -17.70 -15.96 -18.60
C ARG A 99 -18.70 -16.74 -19.45
N SER A 100 -19.53 -16.05 -20.24
CA SER A 100 -20.50 -16.69 -21.15
C SER A 100 -19.80 -17.57 -22.19
N GLY A 101 -18.70 -17.10 -22.77
CA GLY A 101 -17.88 -17.89 -23.69
C GLY A 101 -17.29 -19.15 -23.06
N SER A 102 -16.79 -19.05 -21.84
CA SER A 102 -16.29 -20.20 -21.06
C SER A 102 -17.40 -21.20 -20.75
N GLN A 103 -18.57 -20.72 -20.35
CA GLN A 103 -19.73 -21.57 -20.06
C GLN A 103 -20.24 -22.29 -21.30
N ALA A 104 -20.31 -21.60 -22.45
CA ALA A 104 -20.71 -22.24 -23.72
C ALA A 104 -19.75 -23.37 -24.11
N THR A 105 -18.44 -23.16 -23.95
CA THR A 105 -17.46 -24.22 -24.21
C THR A 105 -17.60 -25.41 -23.25
N SER A 106 -17.84 -25.14 -21.96
CA SER A 106 -18.11 -26.18 -20.96
C SER A 106 -19.35 -27.00 -21.29
N GLN A 107 -20.43 -26.33 -21.74
CA GLN A 107 -21.66 -27.01 -22.16
C GLN A 107 -21.42 -27.87 -23.41
N GLY A 108 -20.68 -27.38 -24.40
CA GLY A 108 -20.28 -28.16 -25.58
C GLY A 108 -19.48 -29.38 -25.20
N MET A 109 -18.56 -29.29 -24.24
CA MET A 109 -17.80 -30.41 -23.71
C MET A 109 -18.69 -31.46 -23.03
N SER A 110 -19.70 -31.02 -22.26
CA SER A 110 -20.69 -31.90 -21.65
C SER A 110 -21.51 -32.66 -22.68
N THR A 111 -21.93 -31.98 -23.76
CA THR A 111 -22.64 -32.61 -24.89
C THR A 111 -21.77 -33.69 -25.58
N THR A 112 -20.51 -33.38 -25.85
CA THR A 112 -19.56 -34.34 -26.42
C THR A 112 -19.39 -35.55 -25.51
N GLN A 113 -19.27 -35.34 -24.19
CA GLN A 113 -19.19 -36.41 -23.21
C GLN A 113 -20.44 -37.35 -23.26
N SER A 114 -21.65 -36.76 -23.35
CA SER A 114 -22.88 -37.53 -23.47
C SER A 114 -22.91 -38.36 -24.75
N THR A 115 -22.44 -37.80 -25.89
CA THR A 115 -22.32 -38.53 -27.16
C THR A 115 -21.31 -39.66 -27.06
N MET A 116 -20.19 -39.47 -26.35
CA MET A 116 -19.22 -40.55 -26.09
C MET A 116 -19.85 -41.70 -25.33
N HIS A 117 -20.67 -41.46 -24.30
CA HIS A 117 -21.36 -42.52 -23.55
C HIS A 117 -22.33 -43.32 -24.44
N VAL A 118 -23.07 -42.66 -25.33
CA VAL A 118 -23.96 -43.33 -26.30
C VAL A 118 -23.14 -44.17 -27.26
N THR A 119 -22.03 -43.67 -27.77
CA THR A 119 -21.13 -44.43 -28.68
C THR A 119 -20.51 -45.62 -27.98
N ASP A 120 -20.11 -45.48 -26.72
CA ASP A 120 -19.53 -46.53 -25.90
C ASP A 120 -20.51 -47.69 -25.67
N ALA A 121 -21.79 -47.35 -25.37
CA ALA A 121 -22.84 -48.35 -25.30
C ALA A 121 -23.04 -49.13 -26.63
N GLY A 122 -22.96 -48.39 -27.76
CA GLY A 122 -23.00 -49.00 -29.09
C GLY A 122 -21.80 -49.92 -29.40
N ILE A 123 -20.63 -49.59 -28.86
CA ILE A 123 -19.43 -50.44 -28.95
C ILE A 123 -19.62 -51.74 -28.18
N GLU A 124 -20.20 -51.69 -26.99
CA GLU A 124 -20.51 -52.91 -26.22
C GLU A 124 -21.50 -53.82 -26.94
N GLU A 125 -22.54 -53.29 -27.57
CA GLU A 125 -23.44 -54.04 -28.40
C GLU A 125 -22.72 -54.70 -29.58
N ALA A 126 -21.93 -53.91 -30.33
CA ALA A 126 -21.16 -54.41 -31.46
C ALA A 126 -20.12 -55.47 -31.05
N ARG A 127 -19.54 -55.35 -29.86
CA ARG A 127 -18.60 -56.31 -29.28
C ARG A 127 -19.26 -57.66 -29.06
N VAL A 128 -20.46 -57.70 -28.48
CA VAL A 128 -21.24 -58.92 -28.25
C VAL A 128 -21.61 -59.54 -29.58
N GLN A 129 -22.04 -58.81 -30.60
CA GLN A 129 -22.33 -59.30 -31.93
C GLN A 129 -21.10 -59.89 -32.62
N LEU A 130 -19.97 -59.18 -32.52
CA LEU A 130 -18.69 -59.64 -33.06
C LEU A 130 -18.26 -60.96 -32.41
N GLU A 131 -18.37 -61.11 -31.09
CA GLU A 131 -18.00 -62.32 -30.38
C GLU A 131 -18.89 -63.52 -30.71
N ASN A 132 -20.19 -63.30 -30.94
CA ASN A 132 -21.12 -64.31 -31.43
C ASN A 132 -20.77 -64.72 -32.84
N ALA A 133 -20.58 -63.78 -33.78
CA ALA A 133 -20.20 -64.07 -35.15
C ALA A 133 -18.86 -64.78 -35.24
N ARG A 134 -17.88 -64.46 -34.39
CA ARG A 134 -16.57 -65.10 -34.30
C ARG A 134 -16.68 -66.57 -33.84
N ARG A 135 -17.54 -66.83 -32.87
CA ARG A 135 -17.80 -68.24 -32.41
C ARG A 135 -18.47 -69.06 -33.48
N GLU A 136 -19.40 -68.46 -34.27
CA GLU A 136 -20.05 -69.18 -35.39
C GLU A 136 -19.07 -69.39 -36.53
N ASP A 137 -18.26 -68.40 -36.90
CA ASP A 137 -17.23 -68.58 -37.94
C ASP A 137 -16.25 -69.69 -37.58
N ALA A 138 -15.74 -69.75 -36.36
CA ALA A 138 -14.86 -70.79 -35.87
C ALA A 138 -15.53 -72.22 -35.93
N ARG A 139 -16.82 -72.30 -35.56
CA ARG A 139 -17.59 -73.55 -35.62
C ARG A 139 -17.78 -73.99 -37.03
N TYR A 140 -18.19 -73.09 -37.95
CA TYR A 140 -18.40 -73.47 -39.37
C TYR A 140 -17.08 -73.77 -40.10
N ALA A 141 -15.99 -73.12 -39.73
CA ALA A 141 -14.66 -73.45 -40.23
C ALA A 141 -14.24 -74.92 -39.88
N GLN A 142 -14.61 -75.42 -38.71
CA GLN A 142 -14.37 -76.79 -38.32
C GLN A 142 -15.31 -77.76 -39.06
N LEU A 143 -16.61 -77.40 -39.11
CA LEU A 143 -17.59 -78.23 -39.85
C LEU A 143 -17.27 -78.34 -41.36
N LEU A 144 -16.70 -77.32 -41.96
CA LEU A 144 -16.25 -77.40 -43.36
C LEU A 144 -15.09 -78.35 -43.52
N LYS A 145 -14.12 -78.34 -42.58
CA LYS A 145 -13.02 -79.36 -42.58
C LYS A 145 -13.50 -80.80 -42.44
N ASP A 146 -14.62 -80.97 -41.69
CA ASP A 146 -15.25 -82.25 -41.45
C ASP A 146 -16.26 -82.59 -42.57
N GLU A 147 -16.30 -81.85 -43.73
CA GLU A 147 -17.21 -81.97 -44.88
C GLU A 147 -18.72 -81.95 -44.48
N ALA A 148 -19.06 -81.43 -43.31
CA ALA A 148 -20.42 -81.39 -42.77
C ALA A 148 -21.27 -80.22 -43.27
N VAL A 149 -20.65 -79.18 -43.92
CA VAL A 149 -21.31 -77.98 -44.46
C VAL A 149 -20.71 -77.65 -45.85
N THR A 150 -21.45 -76.88 -46.65
CA THR A 150 -20.99 -76.44 -48.00
C THR A 150 -20.08 -75.17 -47.85
N GLN A 151 -19.18 -74.98 -48.84
CA GLN A 151 -18.35 -73.81 -48.94
C GLN A 151 -19.20 -72.53 -48.88
N GLN A 152 -20.31 -72.50 -49.60
CA GLN A 152 -21.23 -71.32 -49.61
C GLN A 152 -21.79 -70.99 -48.21
N GLN A 153 -22.10 -72.02 -47.39
CA GLN A 153 -22.57 -71.79 -46.02
C GLN A 153 -21.48 -71.21 -45.15
N TYR A 154 -20.24 -71.70 -45.26
CA TYR A 154 -19.09 -71.11 -44.57
C TYR A 154 -18.86 -69.63 -44.99
N ASP A 155 -18.80 -69.36 -46.30
CA ASP A 155 -18.57 -68.04 -46.85
C ASP A 155 -19.61 -67.01 -46.37
N ASN A 156 -20.88 -67.42 -46.23
CA ASN A 156 -21.94 -66.55 -45.67
C ASN A 156 -21.66 -66.20 -44.20
N VAL A 157 -21.27 -67.19 -43.37
CA VAL A 157 -20.98 -66.94 -41.95
C VAL A 157 -19.69 -66.12 -41.79
N HIS A 158 -18.68 -66.42 -42.60
CA HIS A 158 -17.43 -65.65 -42.63
C HIS A 158 -17.66 -64.16 -43.00
N THR A 159 -18.50 -63.93 -44.01
CA THR A 159 -18.90 -62.52 -44.37
C THR A 159 -19.64 -61.86 -43.28
N ALA A 160 -20.51 -62.56 -42.52
CA ALA A 160 -21.19 -61.99 -41.36
C ALA A 160 -20.20 -61.59 -40.23
N PHE A 161 -19.18 -62.45 -39.97
CA PHE A 161 -18.10 -62.16 -39.04
C PHE A 161 -17.31 -60.87 -39.43
N LEU A 162 -16.85 -60.81 -40.69
CA LEU A 162 -16.14 -59.61 -41.19
C LEU A 162 -16.97 -58.34 -41.10
N SER A 163 -18.28 -58.44 -41.39
CA SER A 163 -19.22 -57.32 -41.25
C SER A 163 -19.35 -56.85 -39.79
N ALA A 164 -19.46 -57.79 -38.84
CA ALA A 164 -19.53 -57.44 -37.40
C ALA A 164 -18.20 -56.81 -36.92
N GLN A 165 -17.05 -57.36 -37.40
CA GLN A 165 -15.73 -56.80 -37.11
C GLN A 165 -15.61 -55.36 -37.63
N ALA A 166 -15.98 -55.14 -38.88
CA ALA A 166 -15.96 -53.75 -39.45
C ALA A 166 -16.83 -52.79 -38.70
N ARG A 167 -18.00 -53.22 -38.23
CA ARG A 167 -18.90 -52.39 -37.39
C ARG A 167 -18.27 -52.00 -36.04
N TYR A 168 -17.69 -52.96 -35.34
CA TYR A 168 -16.97 -52.73 -34.08
C TYR A 168 -15.82 -51.73 -34.28
N GLU A 169 -14.99 -51.95 -35.30
CA GLU A 169 -13.87 -51.07 -35.62
C GLU A 169 -14.35 -49.64 -35.97
N GLN A 170 -15.44 -49.50 -36.72
CA GLN A 170 -16.04 -48.20 -37.08
C GLN A 170 -16.40 -47.42 -35.82
N LEU A 171 -17.17 -48.01 -34.89
CA LEU A 171 -17.58 -47.36 -33.65
C LEU A 171 -16.39 -47.05 -32.76
N SER A 172 -15.40 -47.94 -32.67
CA SER A 172 -14.17 -47.71 -31.91
C SER A 172 -13.35 -46.53 -32.45
N ARG A 173 -13.30 -46.35 -33.78
CA ARG A 173 -12.68 -45.17 -34.42
C ARG A 173 -13.48 -43.88 -34.14
N GLN A 174 -14.81 -43.95 -34.17
CA GLN A 174 -15.69 -42.84 -33.84
C GLN A 174 -15.49 -42.38 -32.39
N LEU A 175 -15.38 -43.28 -31.41
CA LEU A 175 -15.11 -42.95 -30.04
C LEU A 175 -13.75 -42.23 -29.87
N ARG A 176 -12.71 -42.70 -30.57
CA ARG A 176 -11.39 -42.01 -30.58
C ARG A 176 -11.47 -40.61 -31.14
N THR A 177 -12.24 -40.38 -32.20
CA THR A 177 -12.46 -39.02 -32.74
C THR A 177 -13.17 -38.11 -31.75
N LEU A 178 -14.21 -38.62 -31.08
CA LEU A 178 -14.91 -37.87 -30.02
C LEU A 178 -13.98 -37.56 -28.83
N ALA A 179 -13.10 -38.48 -28.44
CA ALA A 179 -12.11 -38.25 -27.39
C ALA A 179 -11.11 -37.13 -27.77
N SER A 180 -10.66 -37.10 -29.03
CA SER A 180 -9.81 -35.99 -29.53
C SER A 180 -10.55 -34.65 -29.52
N THR A 181 -11.80 -34.64 -29.98
CA THR A 181 -12.66 -33.42 -29.94
C THR A 181 -12.84 -32.93 -28.50
N ARG A 182 -13.11 -33.84 -27.56
CA ARG A 182 -13.23 -33.49 -26.12
C ARG A 182 -11.93 -32.90 -25.56
N SER A 183 -10.77 -33.50 -25.94
CA SER A 183 -9.45 -32.94 -25.53
C SER A 183 -9.24 -31.53 -26.07
N GLU A 184 -9.56 -31.27 -27.33
CA GLU A 184 -9.48 -29.93 -27.93
C GLU A 184 -10.39 -28.96 -27.22
N GLN A 185 -11.65 -29.35 -26.93
CA GLN A 185 -12.57 -28.51 -26.13
C GLN A 185 -12.04 -28.24 -24.73
N GLY A 186 -11.34 -29.18 -24.10
CA GLY A 186 -10.66 -29.02 -22.82
C GLY A 186 -9.57 -27.92 -22.87
N HIS A 187 -8.76 -27.91 -23.93
CA HIS A 187 -7.76 -26.86 -24.14
C HIS A 187 -8.40 -25.50 -24.39
N ARG A 188 -9.48 -25.45 -25.17
CA ARG A 188 -10.26 -24.21 -25.39
C ARG A 188 -10.90 -23.70 -24.09
N LEU A 189 -11.41 -24.59 -23.23
CA LEU A 189 -11.97 -24.24 -21.94
C LEU A 189 -10.88 -23.65 -21.03
N SER A 190 -9.69 -24.23 -21.00
CA SER A 190 -8.55 -23.69 -20.26
C SER A 190 -8.14 -22.31 -20.78
N GLN A 191 -8.12 -22.09 -22.09
CA GLN A 191 -7.84 -20.78 -22.70
C GLN A 191 -8.91 -19.75 -22.33
N ASN A 192 -10.21 -20.11 -22.41
CA ASN A 192 -11.29 -19.24 -22.00
C ASN A 192 -11.24 -18.90 -20.50
N ALA A 193 -10.88 -19.88 -19.65
CA ALA A 193 -10.70 -19.63 -18.21
C ALA A 193 -9.56 -18.63 -17.94
N ALA A 194 -8.47 -18.67 -18.72
CA ALA A 194 -7.43 -17.64 -18.65
C ALA A 194 -7.96 -16.28 -19.09
N GLY A 195 -8.76 -16.22 -20.16
CA GLY A 195 -9.45 -14.99 -20.62
C GLY A 195 -10.37 -14.38 -19.54
N VAL A 196 -11.11 -15.22 -18.82
CA VAL A 196 -11.94 -14.78 -17.67
C VAL A 196 -11.08 -14.14 -16.56
N LYS A 197 -9.90 -14.70 -16.26
CA LYS A 197 -8.98 -14.12 -15.26
C LYS A 197 -8.46 -12.74 -15.71
N VAL A 198 -8.14 -12.58 -16.99
CA VAL A 198 -7.70 -11.28 -17.54
C VAL A 198 -8.83 -10.25 -17.44
N ALA A 199 -10.04 -10.61 -17.83
CA ALA A 199 -11.20 -9.72 -17.72
C ALA A 199 -11.54 -9.37 -16.25
N GLN A 200 -11.38 -10.32 -15.32
CA GLN A 200 -11.55 -10.06 -13.89
C GLN A 200 -10.52 -9.06 -13.38
N ALA A 201 -9.24 -9.20 -13.76
CA ALA A 201 -8.21 -8.24 -13.40
C ALA A 201 -8.49 -6.84 -13.94
N ALA A 202 -9.08 -6.72 -15.14
CA ALA A 202 -9.50 -5.43 -15.69
C ALA A 202 -10.64 -4.79 -14.86
N VAL A 203 -11.61 -5.58 -14.39
CA VAL A 203 -12.65 -5.10 -13.45
C VAL A 203 -12.04 -4.61 -12.16
N ASP A 204 -11.12 -5.38 -11.57
CA ASP A 204 -10.47 -5.03 -10.30
C ASP A 204 -9.66 -3.72 -10.43
N LEU A 205 -8.96 -3.54 -11.56
CA LEU A 205 -8.23 -2.30 -11.85
C LEU A 205 -9.19 -1.11 -12.03
N ALA A 206 -10.28 -1.28 -12.77
CA ALA A 206 -11.28 -0.22 -12.96
C ALA A 206 -11.93 0.18 -11.62
N ARG A 207 -12.25 -0.80 -10.76
CA ARG A 207 -12.80 -0.57 -9.42
C ARG A 207 -11.79 0.14 -8.50
N LEU A 208 -10.52 -0.23 -8.57
CA LEU A 208 -9.45 0.43 -7.84
C LEU A 208 -9.32 1.90 -8.26
N ASN A 209 -9.31 2.18 -9.57
CA ASN A 209 -9.27 3.55 -10.08
C ASN A 209 -10.50 4.36 -9.66
N LEU A 210 -11.68 3.77 -9.66
CA LEU A 210 -12.89 4.39 -9.13
C LEU A 210 -12.76 4.71 -7.64
N SER A 211 -12.16 3.82 -6.84
CA SER A 211 -11.94 4.09 -5.41
C SER A 211 -11.02 5.29 -5.17
N TYR A 212 -10.09 5.57 -6.08
CA TYR A 212 -9.19 6.71 -5.99
C TYR A 212 -9.85 8.07 -6.29
N THR A 213 -11.10 8.09 -6.76
CA THR A 213 -11.87 9.33 -6.92
C THR A 213 -12.36 9.89 -5.57
N VAL A 214 -12.40 9.07 -4.53
CA VAL A 214 -12.72 9.47 -3.16
C VAL A 214 -11.42 9.58 -2.38
N ILE A 215 -11.01 10.81 -2.10
CA ILE A 215 -9.78 11.11 -1.37
C ILE A 215 -10.10 11.16 0.12
N VAL A 216 -9.43 10.32 0.89
CA VAL A 216 -9.63 10.20 2.34
C VAL A 216 -8.39 10.62 3.11
N ALA A 217 -8.59 11.05 4.35
CA ALA A 217 -7.51 11.36 5.29
C ALA A 217 -6.66 10.10 5.55
N THR A 218 -5.34 10.23 5.41
CA THR A 218 -4.38 9.13 5.59
C THR A 218 -3.93 8.98 7.04
N ALA A 219 -4.08 10.04 7.85
CA ALA A 219 -3.72 10.10 9.27
C ALA A 219 -4.74 10.95 10.04
N ASP A 220 -4.73 10.82 11.37
CA ASP A 220 -5.42 11.73 12.26
C ASP A 220 -4.64 13.05 12.35
N GLY A 221 -5.34 14.18 12.45
CA GLY A 221 -4.66 15.46 12.55
C GLY A 221 -5.57 16.65 12.25
N VAL A 222 -4.96 17.76 11.86
CA VAL A 222 -5.65 18.98 11.47
C VAL A 222 -5.32 19.29 10.01
N THR A 223 -6.33 19.61 9.21
CA THR A 223 -6.13 20.01 7.82
C THR A 223 -5.34 21.32 7.74
N GLY A 224 -4.47 21.42 6.76
CA GLY A 224 -3.78 22.65 6.42
C GLY A 224 -4.65 23.59 5.60
N ARG A 225 -3.99 24.51 4.86
CA ARG A 225 -4.65 25.44 3.97
C ARG A 225 -5.26 24.72 2.77
N LYS A 226 -6.38 25.25 2.26
CA LYS A 226 -7.10 24.73 1.12
C LYS A 226 -6.64 25.45 -0.16
N ASP A 227 -5.74 24.83 -0.91
CA ASP A 227 -5.22 25.39 -2.16
C ASP A 227 -5.96 24.84 -3.41
N ILE A 228 -7.12 24.20 -3.23
CA ILE A 228 -7.94 23.61 -4.30
C ILE A 228 -9.36 24.17 -4.29
N HIS A 229 -9.99 24.17 -5.48
CA HIS A 229 -11.34 24.68 -5.68
C HIS A 229 -12.22 23.64 -6.41
N VAL A 230 -13.52 23.70 -6.15
CA VAL A 230 -14.50 22.88 -6.89
C VAL A 230 -14.47 23.26 -8.39
N GLY A 231 -14.48 22.28 -9.26
CA GLY A 231 -14.32 22.46 -10.71
C GLY A 231 -12.89 22.56 -11.20
N GLN A 232 -11.89 22.56 -10.31
CA GLN A 232 -10.47 22.55 -10.69
C GLN A 232 -10.06 21.17 -11.22
N LEU A 233 -9.27 21.15 -12.30
CA LEU A 233 -8.61 19.93 -12.77
C LEU A 233 -7.39 19.61 -11.88
N VAL A 234 -7.31 18.40 -11.38
CA VAL A 234 -6.18 17.89 -10.60
C VAL A 234 -5.49 16.74 -11.33
N ASN A 235 -4.19 16.60 -11.13
CA ASN A 235 -3.35 15.59 -11.79
C ASN A 235 -2.76 14.61 -10.77
N PRO A 236 -2.44 13.36 -11.17
CA PRO A 236 -1.81 12.38 -10.31
C PRO A 236 -0.53 12.92 -9.65
N GLY A 237 -0.39 12.72 -8.34
CA GLY A 237 0.73 13.22 -7.54
C GLY A 237 0.55 14.64 -7.01
N GLN A 238 -0.46 15.38 -7.44
CA GLN A 238 -0.75 16.72 -6.93
C GLN A 238 -1.25 16.62 -5.47
N THR A 239 -0.66 17.42 -4.58
CA THR A 239 -1.12 17.57 -3.19
C THR A 239 -2.42 18.37 -3.18
N LEU A 240 -3.43 17.84 -2.50
CA LEU A 240 -4.75 18.48 -2.38
C LEU A 240 -4.91 19.16 -1.03
N VAL A 241 -4.37 18.57 0.01
CA VAL A 241 -4.37 19.10 1.38
C VAL A 241 -3.23 18.47 2.16
N GLU A 242 -2.74 19.18 3.15
CA GLU A 242 -1.76 18.68 4.12
C GLU A 242 -2.47 18.39 5.43
N ILE A 243 -2.16 17.26 6.05
CA ILE A 243 -2.64 16.92 7.40
C ILE A 243 -1.46 17.06 8.35
N VAL A 244 -1.63 17.92 9.35
CA VAL A 244 -0.66 18.16 10.40
C VAL A 244 -1.01 17.30 11.60
N ASP A 245 -0.10 16.39 11.95
CA ASP A 245 -0.26 15.55 13.13
C ASP A 245 0.06 16.34 14.40
N ASN A 246 -0.91 16.45 15.30
CA ASN A 246 -0.76 17.15 16.56
C ASN A 246 -0.19 16.27 17.69
N ALA A 247 0.02 14.99 17.45
CA ALA A 247 0.46 14.05 18.50
C ALA A 247 1.99 14.06 18.69
N ASP A 248 2.74 14.30 17.62
CA ASP A 248 4.20 14.19 17.64
C ASP A 248 4.86 15.56 17.31
N LEU A 249 5.24 16.26 18.36
CA LEU A 249 5.89 17.57 18.30
C LEU A 249 7.36 17.44 18.72
N TRP A 250 8.24 18.04 17.95
CA TRP A 250 9.64 18.17 18.32
C TRP A 250 10.16 19.56 18.01
N VAL A 251 11.28 19.91 18.62
CA VAL A 251 11.98 21.18 18.33
C VAL A 251 13.26 20.85 17.56
N VAL A 252 13.53 21.60 16.52
CA VAL A 252 14.81 21.59 15.82
C VAL A 252 15.57 22.84 16.24
N ALA A 253 16.60 22.65 17.06
CA ALA A 253 17.45 23.70 17.57
C ALA A 253 18.81 23.68 16.85
N ASN A 254 19.23 24.80 16.30
CA ASN A 254 20.47 24.91 15.55
C ASN A 254 21.58 25.47 16.46
N TYR A 255 22.44 24.57 16.94
CA TYR A 255 23.59 24.91 17.76
C TYR A 255 24.84 25.14 16.88
N ARG A 256 25.80 25.94 17.38
CA ARG A 256 27.12 26.11 16.75
C ARG A 256 27.91 24.80 16.92
N GLU A 257 28.78 24.51 15.97
CA GLU A 257 29.64 23.33 16.03
C GLU A 257 30.47 23.30 17.33
N THR A 258 30.92 24.46 17.81
CA THR A 258 31.69 24.59 19.06
C THR A 258 30.90 24.23 20.33
N GLN A 259 29.57 24.31 20.30
CA GLN A 259 28.70 23.96 21.42
C GLN A 259 28.40 22.47 21.50
N LEU A 260 28.55 21.73 20.39
CA LEU A 260 28.20 20.32 20.32
C LEU A 260 29.04 19.43 21.21
N GLN A 261 30.24 19.85 21.61
CA GLN A 261 31.09 19.08 22.54
C GLN A 261 30.41 18.81 23.88
N HIS A 262 29.42 19.67 24.26
CA HIS A 262 28.70 19.57 25.52
C HIS A 262 27.30 18.98 25.38
N ILE A 263 26.83 18.77 24.13
CA ILE A 263 25.49 18.27 23.82
C ILE A 263 25.56 16.80 23.46
N ALA A 264 24.93 15.96 24.27
CA ALA A 264 24.86 14.52 24.03
C ALA A 264 23.39 14.05 23.88
N PRO A 265 23.12 12.98 23.11
CA PRO A 265 21.79 12.38 23.09
C PRO A 265 21.36 11.98 24.51
N GLY A 266 20.11 12.31 24.87
CA GLY A 266 19.55 12.13 26.21
C GLY A 266 19.79 13.31 27.16
N ALA A 267 20.51 14.36 26.76
CA ALA A 267 20.66 15.56 27.58
C ALA A 267 19.30 16.27 27.76
N LYS A 268 19.09 16.79 28.96
CA LYS A 268 17.86 17.56 29.28
C LYS A 268 17.93 18.95 28.69
N VAL A 269 16.83 19.38 28.12
CA VAL A 269 16.70 20.67 27.46
C VAL A 269 15.50 21.42 28.03
N SER A 270 15.70 22.67 28.40
CA SER A 270 14.64 23.63 28.68
C SER A 270 14.29 24.36 27.38
N VAL A 271 13.03 24.31 26.97
CA VAL A 271 12.54 24.96 25.75
C VAL A 271 11.53 26.04 26.13
N ALA A 272 11.86 27.28 25.84
CA ALA A 272 10.95 28.41 25.94
C ALA A 272 10.43 28.76 24.53
N VAL A 273 9.11 28.85 24.36
CA VAL A 273 8.50 29.18 23.06
C VAL A 273 7.98 30.63 23.10
N ASP A 274 8.35 31.42 22.11
CA ASP A 274 8.01 32.88 22.07
C ASP A 274 6.52 33.15 22.18
N ALA A 275 5.68 32.27 21.66
CA ALA A 275 4.22 32.39 21.74
C ALA A 275 3.65 32.12 23.13
N LEU A 276 4.45 31.55 24.07
CA LEU A 276 4.05 31.20 25.43
C LEU A 276 5.18 31.57 26.41
N PRO A 277 5.45 32.88 26.64
CA PRO A 277 6.65 33.34 27.35
C PRO A 277 6.70 32.90 28.82
N ASP A 278 5.54 32.62 29.42
CA ASP A 278 5.44 32.22 30.82
C ASP A 278 5.56 30.71 31.05
N VAL A 279 5.84 29.94 29.98
CA VAL A 279 5.84 28.47 30.02
C VAL A 279 7.14 27.93 29.47
N THR A 280 7.86 27.18 30.31
CA THR A 280 9.04 26.41 29.89
C THR A 280 8.63 24.97 29.71
N PHE A 281 8.96 24.38 28.55
CA PHE A 281 8.76 22.99 28.25
C PHE A 281 10.05 22.21 28.52
N GLU A 282 9.94 21.04 29.09
CA GLU A 282 11.05 20.12 29.22
C GLU A 282 11.13 19.23 27.97
N GLY A 283 12.34 19.00 27.51
CA GLY A 283 12.65 18.11 26.40
C GLY A 283 13.93 17.34 26.63
N GLU A 284 14.18 16.39 25.76
CA GLU A 284 15.41 15.60 25.73
C GLU A 284 16.00 15.63 24.32
N VAL A 285 17.32 15.74 24.23
CA VAL A 285 18.05 15.59 22.96
C VAL A 285 17.81 14.18 22.41
N GLU A 286 17.06 14.08 21.32
CA GLU A 286 16.79 12.79 20.68
C GLU A 286 17.92 12.40 19.72
N ARG A 287 18.36 13.37 18.91
CA ARG A 287 19.32 13.12 17.83
C ARG A 287 20.05 14.40 17.45
N ILE A 288 21.33 14.25 17.14
CA ILE A 288 22.16 15.29 16.52
C ILE A 288 22.29 14.90 15.05
N SER A 289 21.94 15.82 14.15
CA SER A 289 22.06 15.58 12.70
C SER A 289 23.51 15.88 12.26
N ASP A 290 23.91 15.31 11.14
CA ASP A 290 25.17 15.69 10.51
C ASP A 290 25.11 17.13 10.03
N ALA A 291 26.25 17.86 10.09
CA ALA A 291 26.36 19.20 9.55
C ALA A 291 26.18 19.16 8.03
N THR A 292 25.27 19.95 7.50
CA THR A 292 25.18 20.15 6.05
C THR A 292 26.37 20.98 5.63
N GLY A 293 27.37 20.34 5.00
CA GLY A 293 28.60 20.97 4.59
C GLY A 293 28.39 22.15 3.64
N ASN A 294 28.89 23.32 4.01
CA ASN A 294 29.06 24.45 3.14
C ASN A 294 30.53 24.61 2.78
N PHE A 295 30.87 24.77 1.52
CA PHE A 295 32.26 24.89 1.03
C PHE A 295 32.95 26.21 1.44
N VAL A 296 32.24 27.09 2.14
CA VAL A 296 32.79 28.36 2.63
C VAL A 296 32.90 28.27 4.15
N LYS A 297 34.05 28.68 4.72
CA LYS A 297 34.32 28.71 6.15
C LYS A 297 33.45 29.79 6.84
N VAL A 298 32.17 29.46 7.01
CA VAL A 298 31.20 30.23 7.81
C VAL A 298 30.93 29.39 9.07
N GLU A 299 30.58 30.02 10.15
CA GLU A 299 30.19 29.34 11.38
C GLU A 299 29.08 28.33 11.10
N GLN A 300 29.40 27.03 11.18
CA GLN A 300 28.46 25.96 10.88
C GLN A 300 27.49 25.79 12.04
N ARG A 301 26.20 25.67 11.73
CA ARG A 301 25.15 25.33 12.68
C ARG A 301 24.70 23.90 12.42
N VAL A 302 24.61 23.14 13.48
CA VAL A 302 24.21 21.72 13.44
C VAL A 302 22.82 21.60 14.04
N PRO A 303 21.83 21.06 13.31
CA PRO A 303 20.49 20.87 13.82
C PRO A 303 20.45 19.73 14.83
N VAL A 304 19.94 20.03 16.01
CA VAL A 304 19.69 19.08 17.09
C VAL A 304 18.19 18.90 17.24
N ARG A 305 17.73 17.66 17.14
CA ARG A 305 16.33 17.32 17.36
C ARG A 305 16.08 17.09 18.84
N ILE A 306 15.13 17.82 19.39
CA ILE A 306 14.72 17.79 20.80
C ILE A 306 13.29 17.27 20.85
N ARG A 307 13.09 16.14 21.52
CA ARG A 307 11.77 15.60 21.79
C ARG A 307 11.18 16.32 23.00
N LEU A 308 10.01 16.90 22.85
CA LEU A 308 9.29 17.52 23.95
C LEU A 308 8.65 16.47 24.85
N LEU A 309 8.76 16.63 26.16
CA LEU A 309 8.04 15.78 27.10
C LEU A 309 6.56 16.18 27.14
N PRO A 310 5.63 15.22 27.27
CA PRO A 310 4.19 15.50 27.26
C PRO A 310 3.81 16.43 28.40
N ASN A 311 3.21 17.59 28.03
CA ASN A 311 2.64 18.57 28.95
C ASN A 311 1.23 18.94 28.46
N ALA A 312 0.33 19.33 29.36
CA ALA A 312 -1.02 19.78 29.00
C ALA A 312 -1.02 20.96 28.02
N LEU A 313 0.01 21.80 28.05
CA LEU A 313 0.17 22.97 27.19
C LEU A 313 0.86 22.65 25.84
N THR A 314 1.44 21.47 25.66
CA THR A 314 2.07 21.05 24.38
C THR A 314 1.06 21.07 23.23
N LYS A 315 -0.22 20.84 23.53
CA LYS A 315 -1.31 20.91 22.53
C LYS A 315 -1.54 22.32 21.95
N LYS A 316 -1.04 23.37 22.60
CA LYS A 316 -1.12 24.75 22.10
C LYS A 316 0.00 25.10 21.12
N LEU A 317 1.06 24.30 21.07
CA LEU A 317 2.17 24.50 20.15
C LEU A 317 1.74 24.22 18.72
N ARG A 318 2.33 24.95 17.77
CA ARG A 318 2.12 24.78 16.33
C ARG A 318 3.47 24.72 15.62
N ALA A 319 3.56 23.98 14.53
CA ALA A 319 4.73 24.01 13.67
C ALA A 319 5.03 25.44 13.19
N GLY A 320 6.31 25.78 13.15
CA GLY A 320 6.79 27.09 12.74
C GLY A 320 6.92 28.13 13.88
N MET A 321 6.49 27.82 15.10
CA MET A 321 6.76 28.70 16.26
C MET A 321 8.25 28.70 16.56
N ASN A 322 8.81 29.89 16.86
CA ASN A 322 10.17 30.01 17.31
C ASN A 322 10.28 29.65 18.79
N ALA A 323 11.45 29.17 19.14
CA ALA A 323 11.77 28.73 20.49
C ALA A 323 13.22 29.05 20.83
N GLU A 324 13.49 29.21 22.11
CA GLU A 324 14.81 29.25 22.70
C GLU A 324 15.08 27.95 23.44
N CYS A 325 16.28 27.40 23.27
CA CYS A 325 16.63 26.13 23.84
C CYS A 325 17.91 26.22 24.69
N GLU A 326 17.81 25.75 25.92
CA GLU A 326 18.91 25.66 26.86
C GLU A 326 19.20 24.18 27.20
N VAL A 327 20.39 23.70 26.84
CA VAL A 327 20.86 22.36 27.22
C VAL A 327 21.71 22.47 28.48
N LYS A 328 21.35 21.70 29.51
CA LYS A 328 22.13 21.56 30.75
C LYS A 328 23.04 20.34 30.64
N PHE A 329 24.32 20.50 30.93
CA PHE A 329 25.36 19.44 30.88
C PHE A 329 26.17 19.38 32.14
#